data_076da79534e5e0bc33b37d3856bdbe90
#
_entry.id   076da79534e5e0bc33b37d3856bdbe90
#
_cell.length_a   1.000
_cell.length_b   1.000
_cell.length_c   1.000
_cell.angle_alpha   90.00
_cell.angle_beta   90.00
_cell.angle_gamma   90.00
#
_symmetry.space_group_name_H-M   'P 1'
#
loop_
_entity.id
_entity.type
_entity.pdbx_description
1 polymer ?
#
loop_
_entity_poly.entity_id
_entity_poly.type
_entity_poly.pdbx_seq_one_letter_code
_entity_poly.pdbx_strand_id
1 'polypeptide(L)'
;MADERVSHWEEAYREKDDTQLSWHQDDPSISLELCDXVGVDNASSVIDIGGGTSRFAERLIERGLSDVSVLDVSKAALDRSRGQLXAVGEQIEWIAADVTTWSPERSYDLWHDRAVFHFLVDADDRSAYRDQLYRCLLPGSHAIIATFALDGPEKCSGLPIVRYDPEELCEVLGDRISLVTHRKHTHHTPWGSSQSFQFSLLRVGQ
;
A
#
# COMPACT_ATOMS: atom_id res chain seq x y z
N MET A 1 -20.32 5.40 -1.73
CA MET A 1 -18.94 5.58 -1.23
C MET A 1 -17.94 4.64 -1.91
N ALA A 2 -18.10 3.28 -1.82
CA ALA A 2 -17.19 2.38 -2.55
C ALA A 2 -17.19 2.63 -4.07
N ASP A 3 -18.36 2.73 -4.70
CA ASP A 3 -18.47 2.99 -6.14
C ASP A 3 -17.83 4.33 -6.56
N GLU A 4 -17.90 5.34 -5.72
CA GLU A 4 -17.28 6.64 -5.98
C GLU A 4 -15.75 6.55 -5.92
N ARG A 5 -15.20 5.76 -4.98
CA ARG A 5 -13.75 5.48 -4.91
C ARG A 5 -13.28 4.80 -6.19
N VAL A 6 -13.98 3.72 -6.58
CA VAL A 6 -13.66 3.00 -7.82
C VAL A 6 -13.64 3.97 -9.01
N SER A 7 -14.73 4.76 -9.17
CA SER A 7 -14.85 5.68 -10.30
C SER A 7 -13.72 6.72 -10.33
N HIS A 8 -13.39 7.30 -9.18
CA HIS A 8 -12.33 8.30 -9.06
C HIS A 8 -10.97 7.74 -9.53
N TRP A 9 -10.59 6.56 -9.01
CA TRP A 9 -9.29 5.97 -9.34
C TRP A 9 -9.25 5.42 -10.76
N GLU A 10 -10.34 4.83 -11.27
CA GLU A 10 -10.44 4.41 -12.67
C GLU A 10 -10.21 5.60 -13.63
N GLU A 11 -10.83 6.76 -13.33
CA GLU A 11 -10.67 7.97 -14.12
C GLU A 11 -9.22 8.51 -14.03
N ALA A 12 -8.67 8.58 -12.82
CA ALA A 12 -7.30 9.07 -12.61
C ALA A 12 -6.28 8.28 -13.44
N TYR A 13 -6.42 6.95 -13.47
CA TYR A 13 -5.49 6.10 -14.21
C TYR A 13 -5.77 6.07 -15.73
N ARG A 14 -6.99 6.36 -16.16
CA ARG A 14 -7.29 6.46 -17.61
C ARG A 14 -6.77 7.75 -18.22
N GLU A 15 -6.83 8.84 -17.48
CA GLU A 15 -6.52 10.17 -18.00
C GLU A 15 -5.04 10.55 -17.96
N LYS A 16 -4.26 9.95 -17.05
CA LYS A 16 -2.88 10.36 -16.78
C LYS A 16 -1.89 9.23 -17.03
N ASP A 17 -0.72 9.60 -17.55
CA ASP A 17 0.44 8.71 -17.56
C ASP A 17 0.98 8.58 -16.13
N ASP A 18 1.64 7.46 -15.83
CA ASP A 18 2.16 7.17 -14.49
C ASP A 18 3.07 8.29 -13.96
N THR A 19 3.92 8.84 -14.83
CA THR A 19 4.84 9.93 -14.50
C THR A 19 4.12 11.26 -14.22
N GLN A 20 2.81 11.32 -14.45
CA GLN A 20 1.98 12.48 -14.14
C GLN A 20 1.15 12.28 -12.85
N LEU A 21 1.39 11.18 -12.14
CA LEU A 21 0.71 10.90 -10.88
C LEU A 21 1.53 11.41 -9.70
N SER A 22 0.92 12.11 -8.76
CA SER A 22 1.64 12.74 -7.63
C SER A 22 2.33 11.70 -6.74
N TRP A 23 1.86 10.47 -6.76
CA TRP A 23 2.39 9.37 -5.95
C TRP A 23 3.42 8.52 -6.70
N HIS A 24 3.69 8.85 -7.97
CA HIS A 24 4.67 8.10 -8.78
C HIS A 24 6.03 8.06 -8.09
N GLN A 25 6.62 6.89 -8.03
CA GLN A 25 7.92 6.66 -7.38
C GLN A 25 8.69 5.60 -8.16
N ASP A 26 9.83 5.99 -8.74
CA ASP A 26 10.69 5.08 -9.49
C ASP A 26 11.38 4.05 -8.60
N ASP A 27 11.68 4.43 -7.36
CA ASP A 27 12.44 3.59 -6.44
C ASP A 27 11.71 3.48 -5.08
N PRO A 28 11.10 2.32 -4.78
CA PRO A 28 10.46 2.09 -3.49
C PRO A 28 11.46 1.69 -2.40
N SER A 29 12.61 2.35 -2.36
CA SER A 29 13.75 1.98 -1.49
C SER A 29 13.38 1.89 -0.01
N ILE A 30 12.54 2.81 0.50
CA ILE A 30 12.13 2.76 1.92
C ILE A 30 11.32 1.49 2.20
N SER A 31 10.37 1.15 1.34
CA SER A 31 9.58 -0.09 1.48
C SER A 31 10.48 -1.32 1.44
N LEU A 32 11.43 -1.35 0.51
CA LEU A 32 12.38 -2.47 0.37
C LEU A 32 13.32 -2.56 1.58
N GLU A 33 13.81 -1.43 2.10
CA GLU A 33 14.61 -1.38 3.34
C GLU A 33 13.81 -1.98 4.52
N LEU A 34 12.53 -1.64 4.63
CA LEU A 34 11.69 -2.16 5.72
C LEU A 34 11.40 -3.66 5.54
N CYS A 35 11.29 -4.16 4.32
CA CYS A 35 11.22 -5.60 4.05
C CYS A 35 12.48 -6.31 4.55
N ASP A 36 13.64 -5.76 4.23
CA ASP A 36 14.93 -6.27 4.71
C ASP A 36 15.01 -6.27 6.25
N UNK A 37 14.24 -5.28 6.97
CA UNK A 37 14.16 -5.17 8.20
C UNK A 37 13.55 -6.18 8.84
N VAL A 38 12.71 -7.03 8.24
CA VAL A 38 11.98 -8.15 8.84
C VAL A 38 12.27 -9.50 8.15
N GLY A 39 13.26 -9.51 7.32
CA GLY A 39 13.73 -10.76 6.71
C GLY A 39 12.85 -11.29 5.58
N VAL A 40 12.15 -10.41 4.86
CA VAL A 40 11.41 -10.82 3.65
C VAL A 40 12.38 -11.40 2.64
N ASP A 41 12.10 -12.60 2.17
CA ASP A 41 12.98 -13.34 1.25
C ASP A 41 12.16 -14.08 0.17
N ASN A 42 12.82 -14.93 -0.59
CA ASN A 42 12.19 -15.64 -1.72
C ASN A 42 11.11 -16.66 -1.31
N ALA A 43 10.99 -16.98 -0.03
CA ALA A 43 9.94 -17.85 0.49
C ALA A 43 8.75 -17.07 1.05
N SER A 44 8.88 -15.75 1.16
CA SER A 44 7.86 -14.90 1.77
C SER A 44 6.72 -14.60 0.80
N SER A 45 5.51 -14.53 1.33
CA SER A 45 4.30 -14.13 0.61
C SER A 45 3.98 -12.66 0.94
N VAL A 46 3.80 -11.83 -0.09
CA VAL A 46 3.61 -10.37 0.08
C VAL A 46 2.37 -9.91 -0.67
N ILE A 47 1.55 -9.06 -0.02
CA ILE A 47 0.46 -8.37 -0.70
C ILE A 47 0.69 -6.84 -0.66
N ASP A 48 0.59 -6.20 -1.84
CA ASP A 48 0.71 -4.74 -2.03
C ASP A 48 -0.68 -4.14 -2.22
N ILE A 49 -1.15 -3.40 -1.24
CA ILE A 49 -2.49 -2.80 -1.21
C ILE A 49 -2.46 -1.43 -1.90
N GLY A 50 -3.33 -1.25 -2.89
CA GLY A 50 -3.34 -0.05 -3.71
C GLY A 50 -2.07 0.06 -4.55
N GLY A 51 -1.51 -1.09 -4.94
CA GLY A 51 -0.25 -1.13 -5.66
C GLY A 51 -0.32 -0.49 -7.05
N GLY A 52 -1.50 -0.46 -7.67
CA GLY A 52 -1.74 0.27 -8.92
C GLY A 52 -0.59 0.10 -9.91
N THR A 53 0.07 1.21 -10.24
CA THR A 53 1.26 1.23 -11.10
C THR A 53 2.56 1.39 -10.29
N SER A 54 2.56 0.97 -9.02
CA SER A 54 3.74 0.96 -8.15
C SER A 54 4.82 0.03 -8.69
N ARG A 55 6.08 0.42 -8.48
CA ARG A 55 7.23 -0.41 -8.82
C ARG A 55 7.58 -1.43 -7.73
N PHE A 56 6.86 -1.43 -6.60
CA PHE A 56 7.23 -2.26 -5.44
C PHE A 56 7.16 -3.76 -5.77
N ALA A 57 6.03 -4.22 -6.32
CA ALA A 57 5.86 -5.63 -6.68
C ALA A 57 6.92 -6.09 -7.70
N GLU A 58 7.23 -5.25 -8.71
CA GLU A 58 8.29 -5.52 -9.68
C GLU A 58 9.62 -5.76 -8.97
N ARG A 59 9.99 -4.87 -8.05
CA ARG A 59 11.25 -4.97 -7.31
C ARG A 59 11.31 -6.23 -6.43
N LEU A 60 10.19 -6.67 -5.88
CA LEU A 60 10.13 -7.92 -5.12
C LEU A 60 10.41 -9.13 -6.01
N ILE A 61 9.78 -9.19 -7.21
CA ILE A 61 10.04 -10.29 -8.18
C ILE A 61 11.51 -10.27 -8.62
N GLU A 62 12.07 -9.08 -8.89
CA GLU A 62 13.51 -8.95 -9.26
C GLU A 62 14.44 -9.44 -8.15
N ARG A 63 14.01 -9.35 -6.89
CA ARG A 63 14.75 -9.87 -5.73
C ARG A 63 14.56 -11.39 -5.53
N GLY A 64 13.74 -12.03 -6.37
CA GLY A 64 13.54 -13.48 -6.37
C GLY A 64 12.32 -13.97 -5.62
N LEU A 65 11.44 -13.08 -5.16
CA LEU A 65 10.16 -13.51 -4.57
C LEU A 65 9.29 -14.11 -5.67
N SER A 66 8.56 -15.16 -5.34
CA SER A 66 7.66 -15.84 -6.27
C SER A 66 6.19 -15.78 -5.84
N ASP A 67 5.92 -15.19 -4.69
CA ASP A 67 4.57 -15.12 -4.12
C ASP A 67 4.22 -13.66 -3.79
N VAL A 68 3.85 -12.91 -4.82
CA VAL A 68 3.52 -11.48 -4.72
C VAL A 68 2.14 -11.26 -5.30
N SER A 69 1.26 -10.62 -4.51
CA SER A 69 -0.06 -10.19 -4.94
C SER A 69 -0.14 -8.66 -4.92
N VAL A 70 -0.89 -8.09 -5.86
CA VAL A 70 -1.19 -6.65 -5.90
C VAL A 70 -2.70 -6.48 -5.91
N LEU A 71 -3.21 -5.76 -4.94
CA LEU A 71 -4.63 -5.43 -4.87
C LEU A 71 -4.81 -3.94 -5.16
N ASP A 72 -5.72 -3.61 -6.06
CA ASP A 72 -6.09 -2.21 -6.30
C ASP A 72 -7.57 -2.13 -6.68
N VAL A 73 -8.18 -1.01 -6.32
CA VAL A 73 -9.58 -0.75 -6.66
C VAL A 73 -9.73 -0.46 -8.16
N SER A 74 -8.68 0.02 -8.82
CA SER A 74 -8.69 0.33 -10.26
C SER A 74 -8.17 -0.84 -11.09
N LYS A 75 -9.08 -1.49 -11.80
CA LYS A 75 -8.70 -2.50 -12.78
C LYS A 75 -7.82 -1.90 -13.89
N ALA A 76 -8.06 -0.65 -14.26
CA ALA A 76 -7.26 0.01 -15.30
C ALA A 76 -5.78 0.15 -14.87
N ALA A 77 -5.54 0.47 -13.60
CA ALA A 77 -4.17 0.54 -13.06
C ALA A 77 -3.49 -0.84 -13.12
N LEU A 78 -4.18 -1.87 -12.66
CA LEU A 78 -3.64 -3.24 -12.66
C LEU A 78 -3.33 -3.74 -14.07
N ASP A 79 -4.26 -3.57 -15.02
CA ASP A 79 -4.07 -3.99 -16.42
C ASP A 79 -2.87 -3.26 -17.05
N ARG A 80 -2.73 -1.97 -16.76
CA ARG A 80 -1.60 -1.16 -17.24
C ARG A 80 -0.28 -1.69 -16.68
N SER A 81 -0.21 -1.88 -15.36
CA SER A 81 0.99 -2.36 -14.69
C SER A 81 1.40 -3.75 -15.23
N ARG A 82 0.44 -4.68 -15.30
CA ARG A 82 0.68 -6.02 -15.84
C ARG A 82 1.24 -5.94 -17.27
N GLY A 83 0.66 -5.08 -18.11
CA GLY A 83 1.11 -4.91 -19.50
C GLY A 83 2.51 -4.33 -19.60
N GLN A 84 2.84 -3.34 -18.75
CA GLN A 84 4.16 -2.71 -18.74
C GLN A 84 5.25 -3.66 -18.27
N LEU A 85 4.94 -4.53 -17.35
CA LEU A 85 5.91 -5.44 -16.74
C LEU A 85 6.19 -6.69 -17.61
N UNK A 86 5.48 -6.92 -18.57
CA UNK A 86 5.66 -7.88 -19.36
C UNK A 86 5.64 -9.14 -18.69
N ALA A 87 6.76 -10.05 -18.83
CA ALA A 87 6.90 -11.38 -18.23
C ALA A 87 6.93 -11.36 -16.69
N VAL A 88 7.42 -10.29 -16.10
CA VAL A 88 7.38 -10.09 -14.64
C VAL A 88 5.92 -9.98 -14.19
N GLY A 89 5.09 -9.25 -14.93
CA GLY A 89 3.67 -9.09 -14.61
C GLY A 89 2.88 -10.39 -14.59
N GLU A 90 3.34 -11.42 -15.29
CA GLU A 90 2.70 -12.74 -15.28
C GLU A 90 3.02 -13.54 -14.01
N GLN A 91 4.02 -13.10 -13.23
CA GLN A 91 4.41 -13.75 -11.98
C GLN A 91 3.65 -13.15 -10.77
N ILE A 92 2.92 -12.06 -10.98
CA ILE A 92 2.21 -11.34 -9.92
C ILE A 92 0.72 -11.70 -9.96
N GLU A 93 0.13 -11.94 -8.81
CA GLU A 93 -1.32 -12.12 -8.68
C GLU A 93 -1.99 -10.73 -8.62
N TRP A 94 -2.87 -10.45 -9.58
CA TRP A 94 -3.55 -9.15 -9.70
C TRP A 94 -4.99 -9.24 -9.20
N ILE A 95 -5.35 -8.48 -8.15
CA ILE A 95 -6.66 -8.54 -7.48
C ILE A 95 -7.37 -7.20 -7.63
N ALA A 96 -8.42 -7.15 -8.46
CA ALA A 96 -9.21 -5.92 -8.63
C ALA A 96 -10.32 -5.90 -7.57
N ALA A 97 -10.10 -5.16 -6.49
CA ALA A 97 -11.04 -5.11 -5.35
C ALA A 97 -10.82 -3.88 -4.48
N ASP A 98 -11.89 -3.44 -3.81
CA ASP A 98 -11.79 -2.45 -2.74
C ASP A 98 -11.39 -3.17 -1.44
N VAL A 99 -10.27 -2.79 -0.84
CA VAL A 99 -9.71 -3.41 0.37
C VAL A 99 -10.73 -3.43 1.53
N THR A 100 -11.66 -2.48 1.58
CA THR A 100 -12.65 -2.42 2.67
C THR A 100 -13.75 -3.47 2.53
N THR A 101 -13.95 -4.03 1.32
CA THR A 101 -15.00 -5.03 1.07
C THR A 101 -14.44 -6.37 0.55
N TRP A 102 -13.15 -6.40 0.23
CA TRP A 102 -12.46 -7.60 -0.22
C TRP A 102 -12.45 -8.66 0.88
N SER A 103 -12.48 -9.92 0.50
CA SER A 103 -12.37 -11.03 1.44
C SER A 103 -11.15 -11.88 1.05
N PRO A 104 -10.07 -11.84 1.83
CA PRO A 104 -8.87 -12.63 1.50
C PRO A 104 -9.15 -14.12 1.61
N GLU A 105 -8.60 -14.88 0.67
CA GLU A 105 -8.74 -16.34 0.63
C GLU A 105 -7.53 -17.06 1.24
N ARG A 106 -6.50 -16.30 1.62
CA ARG A 106 -5.26 -16.83 2.20
C ARG A 106 -4.57 -15.80 3.09
N SER A 107 -3.51 -16.24 3.76
CA SER A 107 -2.66 -15.36 4.59
C SER A 107 -1.40 -14.96 3.85
N TYR A 108 -0.77 -13.91 4.33
CA TYR A 108 0.49 -13.37 3.81
C TYR A 108 1.47 -13.14 4.96
N ASP A 109 2.76 -13.11 4.65
CA ASP A 109 3.82 -12.78 5.61
C ASP A 109 3.99 -11.27 5.76
N LEU A 110 3.70 -10.54 4.68
CA LEU A 110 3.81 -9.09 4.68
C LEU A 110 2.63 -8.45 3.95
N TRP A 111 2.02 -7.44 4.59
CA TRP A 111 1.06 -6.52 4.03
C TRP A 111 1.79 -5.20 3.77
N HIS A 112 1.76 -4.70 2.57
CA HIS A 112 2.33 -3.40 2.22
C HIS A 112 1.21 -2.47 1.77
N ASP A 113 1.24 -1.23 2.22
CA ASP A 113 0.29 -0.18 1.85
C ASP A 113 1.05 1.14 1.79
N ARG A 114 1.11 1.73 0.61
CA ARG A 114 1.65 3.07 0.47
C ARG A 114 0.56 3.98 -0.07
N ALA A 115 -0.04 4.74 0.86
CA ALA A 115 -1.03 5.79 0.56
C ALA A 115 -2.43 5.27 0.20
N VAL A 116 -2.87 4.14 0.79
CA VAL A 116 -4.29 3.74 0.73
C VAL A 116 -5.00 4.03 2.05
N PHE A 117 -4.43 3.60 3.17
CA PHE A 117 -5.05 3.76 4.49
C PHE A 117 -5.43 5.20 4.78
N HIS A 118 -4.61 6.17 4.37
CA HIS A 118 -4.87 7.57 4.67
C HIS A 118 -6.12 8.14 3.95
N PHE A 119 -6.61 7.48 2.88
CA PHE A 119 -7.86 7.88 2.22
C PHE A 119 -9.12 7.42 2.97
N LEU A 120 -8.96 6.52 3.96
CA LEU A 120 -10.09 5.98 4.71
C LEU A 120 -10.47 6.96 5.82
N VAL A 121 -11.19 8.03 5.45
CA VAL A 121 -11.56 9.10 6.38
C VAL A 121 -12.70 8.70 7.32
N ASP A 122 -13.50 7.72 6.96
CA ASP A 122 -14.60 7.22 7.79
C ASP A 122 -14.12 6.09 8.72
N ALA A 123 -14.61 6.09 9.94
CA ALA A 123 -14.24 5.09 10.95
C ALA A 123 -14.64 3.66 10.54
N ASP A 124 -15.78 3.52 9.86
CA ASP A 124 -16.26 2.21 9.39
C ASP A 124 -15.32 1.64 8.32
N ASP A 125 -14.84 2.48 7.38
CA ASP A 125 -13.87 2.06 6.35
C ASP A 125 -12.54 1.64 6.99
N ARG A 126 -12.06 2.40 8.01
CA ARG A 126 -10.83 2.03 8.74
C ARG A 126 -11.00 0.71 9.49
N SER A 127 -12.18 0.50 10.09
CA SER A 127 -12.49 -0.76 10.76
C SER A 127 -12.50 -1.94 9.77
N ALA A 128 -13.15 -1.74 8.62
CA ALA A 128 -13.20 -2.76 7.57
C ALA A 128 -11.79 -3.11 7.06
N TYR A 129 -10.95 -2.11 6.79
CA TYR A 129 -9.55 -2.31 6.39
C TYR A 129 -8.78 -3.11 7.45
N ARG A 130 -8.90 -2.72 8.72
CA ARG A 130 -8.25 -3.40 9.84
C ARG A 130 -8.69 -4.88 9.90
N ASP A 131 -9.97 -5.15 9.70
CA ASP A 131 -10.49 -6.51 9.72
C ASP A 131 -9.88 -7.36 8.59
N GLN A 132 -9.68 -6.79 7.39
CA GLN A 132 -9.02 -7.50 6.30
C GLN A 132 -7.53 -7.73 6.60
N LEU A 133 -6.85 -6.73 7.16
CA LEU A 133 -5.45 -6.87 7.59
C LEU A 133 -5.31 -8.05 8.56
N TYR A 134 -6.20 -8.15 9.54
CA TYR A 134 -6.16 -9.24 10.54
C TYR A 134 -6.58 -10.61 9.98
N ARG A 135 -7.33 -10.64 8.89
CA ARG A 135 -7.63 -11.90 8.19
C ARG A 135 -6.45 -12.36 7.34
N CYS A 136 -5.69 -11.41 6.80
CA CYS A 136 -4.52 -11.68 5.96
C CYS A 136 -3.29 -12.05 6.76
N LEU A 137 -3.09 -11.47 7.95
CA LEU A 137 -1.83 -11.57 8.69
C LEU A 137 -1.98 -12.44 9.93
N LEU A 138 -1.18 -13.49 10.00
CA LEU A 138 -1.10 -14.35 11.18
C LEU A 138 -0.23 -13.68 12.27
N PRO A 139 -0.37 -14.10 13.53
CA PRO A 139 0.54 -13.61 14.57
C PRO A 139 2.00 -13.83 14.18
N GLY A 140 2.79 -12.78 14.25
CA GLY A 140 4.19 -12.79 13.84
C GLY A 140 4.46 -12.17 12.48
N SER A 141 3.44 -12.09 11.61
CA SER A 141 3.53 -11.42 10.31
C SER A 141 3.67 -9.90 10.47
N HIS A 142 4.01 -9.22 9.39
CA HIS A 142 4.30 -7.78 9.42
C HIS A 142 3.42 -6.97 8.47
N ALA A 143 3.29 -5.68 8.77
CA ALA A 143 2.69 -4.72 7.85
C ALA A 143 3.61 -3.50 7.70
N ILE A 144 3.75 -3.01 6.49
CA ILE A 144 4.35 -1.69 6.20
C ILE A 144 3.19 -0.81 5.75
N ILE A 145 2.89 0.23 6.52
CA ILE A 145 1.83 1.17 6.15
C ILE A 145 2.43 2.58 6.09
N ALA A 146 2.33 3.19 4.92
CA ALA A 146 2.84 4.54 4.69
C ALA A 146 1.69 5.50 4.44
N THR A 147 1.62 6.53 5.25
CA THR A 147 0.62 7.61 5.17
C THR A 147 1.34 8.96 5.07
N PHE A 148 0.61 10.02 4.77
CA PHE A 148 1.19 11.35 4.99
C PHE A 148 1.43 11.54 6.49
N ALA A 149 2.59 12.11 6.81
CA ALA A 149 2.97 12.50 8.17
C ALA A 149 2.18 13.73 8.62
N LEU A 150 2.20 14.06 9.91
CA LEU A 150 1.44 15.17 10.48
C LEU A 150 1.80 16.53 9.83
N ASP A 151 3.01 16.67 9.30
CA ASP A 151 3.46 17.86 8.58
C ASP A 151 3.30 17.74 7.06
N GLY A 152 2.69 16.66 6.58
CA GLY A 152 2.42 16.45 5.16
C GLY A 152 1.15 17.15 4.68
N PRO A 153 0.80 17.00 3.40
CA PRO A 153 -0.41 17.63 2.84
C PRO A 153 -1.70 17.14 3.53
N GLU A 154 -2.73 17.95 3.47
CA GLU A 154 -4.08 17.61 3.99
C GLU A 154 -4.97 16.94 2.94
N LYS A 155 -4.53 16.92 1.69
CA LYS A 155 -5.24 16.27 0.58
C LYS A 155 -4.26 15.53 -0.31
N CYS A 156 -4.75 14.47 -0.94
CA CYS A 156 -4.01 13.71 -1.94
C CYS A 156 -4.94 13.47 -3.13
N SER A 157 -4.48 13.74 -4.36
CA SER A 157 -5.30 13.60 -5.57
C SER A 157 -6.65 14.31 -5.48
N GLY A 158 -6.67 15.47 -4.79
CA GLY A 158 -7.91 16.24 -4.60
C GLY A 158 -8.82 15.74 -3.49
N LEU A 159 -8.57 14.53 -2.97
CA LEU A 159 -9.39 13.91 -1.93
C LEU A 159 -8.88 14.25 -0.52
N PRO A 160 -9.78 14.33 0.47
CA PRO A 160 -9.37 14.45 1.86
C PRO A 160 -8.66 13.18 2.33
N ILE A 161 -7.70 13.35 3.23
CA ILE A 161 -6.97 12.24 3.84
C ILE A 161 -6.85 12.45 5.34
N VAL A 162 -6.45 11.40 6.04
CA VAL A 162 -6.06 11.48 7.46
C VAL A 162 -4.54 11.29 7.53
N ARG A 163 -3.88 12.18 8.27
CA ARG A 163 -2.43 12.10 8.52
C ARG A 163 -2.22 11.37 9.83
N TYR A 164 -1.11 10.64 9.93
CA TYR A 164 -0.82 9.85 11.13
C TYR A 164 0.64 10.02 11.54
N ASP A 165 0.89 10.01 12.83
CA ASP A 165 2.17 9.59 13.35
C ASP A 165 2.14 8.06 13.63
N PRO A 166 3.29 7.44 13.94
CA PRO A 166 3.32 5.98 14.11
C PRO A 166 2.44 5.48 15.26
N GLU A 167 2.34 6.24 16.33
CA GLU A 167 1.58 5.90 17.54
C GLU A 167 0.08 5.94 17.25
N GLU A 168 -0.38 7.04 16.65
CA GLU A 168 -1.78 7.20 16.23
C GLU A 168 -2.22 6.10 15.26
N LEU A 169 -1.32 5.74 14.32
CA LEU A 169 -1.62 4.65 13.38
C LEU A 169 -1.82 3.33 14.13
N CYS A 170 -0.95 3.01 15.09
CA CYS A 170 -1.09 1.79 15.91
C CYS A 170 -2.40 1.79 16.69
N GLU A 171 -2.77 2.93 17.31
CA GLU A 171 -4.02 3.05 18.07
C GLU A 171 -5.25 2.75 17.18
N VAL A 172 -5.27 3.31 15.97
CA VAL A 172 -6.39 3.11 15.04
C VAL A 172 -6.45 1.66 14.54
N LEU A 173 -5.29 1.03 14.34
CA LEU A 173 -5.23 -0.37 13.90
C LEU A 173 -5.52 -1.36 15.03
N GLY A 174 -5.37 -0.95 16.30
CA GLY A 174 -5.81 -1.72 17.45
C GLY A 174 -4.73 -2.53 18.15
N ASP A 175 -5.13 -3.16 19.24
CA ASP A 175 -4.23 -3.76 20.26
C ASP A 175 -3.35 -4.92 19.74
N ARG A 176 -3.73 -5.52 18.62
CA ARG A 176 -2.95 -6.62 18.03
C ARG A 176 -1.74 -6.12 17.23
N ILE A 177 -1.60 -4.81 17.07
CA ILE A 177 -0.50 -4.21 16.29
C ILE A 177 0.54 -3.61 17.25
N SER A 178 1.80 -3.83 16.96
CA SER A 178 2.89 -3.16 17.65
C SER A 178 3.86 -2.56 16.64
N LEU A 179 4.36 -1.37 16.94
CA LEU A 179 5.36 -0.68 16.11
C LEU A 179 6.73 -1.36 16.26
N VAL A 180 7.31 -1.77 15.15
CA VAL A 180 8.68 -2.30 15.11
C VAL A 180 9.67 -1.15 14.91
N THR A 181 9.44 -0.33 13.89
CA THR A 181 10.24 0.86 13.59
C THR A 181 9.46 1.75 12.61
N HIS A 182 9.99 2.93 12.39
CA HIS A 182 9.38 3.85 11.42
C HIS A 182 10.43 4.63 10.65
N ARG A 183 10.03 5.21 9.53
CA ARG A 183 10.86 6.10 8.71
C ARG A 183 10.03 7.29 8.27
N LYS A 184 10.60 8.46 8.34
CA LYS A 184 10.02 9.66 7.72
C LYS A 184 10.73 9.88 6.39
N HIS A 185 9.98 10.21 5.35
CA HIS A 185 10.52 10.37 4.00
C HIS A 185 9.83 11.52 3.28
N THR A 186 10.62 12.34 2.59
CA THR A 186 10.06 13.40 1.73
C THR A 186 10.02 12.89 0.30
N HIS A 187 8.82 12.64 -0.19
CA HIS A 187 8.58 12.31 -1.59
C HIS A 187 8.47 13.60 -2.41
N HIS A 188 9.10 13.63 -3.57
CA HIS A 188 8.99 14.75 -4.50
C HIS A 188 8.12 14.32 -5.68
N THR A 189 7.02 15.06 -5.89
CA THR A 189 6.12 14.80 -7.01
C THR A 189 6.83 15.12 -8.34
N PRO A 190 6.33 14.61 -9.48
CA PRO A 190 6.93 14.92 -10.78
C PRO A 190 7.05 16.41 -11.10
N TRP A 191 6.22 17.25 -10.47
CA TRP A 191 6.26 18.72 -10.67
C TRP A 191 6.97 19.45 -9.51
N GLY A 192 7.71 18.72 -8.65
CA GLY A 192 8.61 19.30 -7.66
C GLY A 192 8.00 19.67 -6.30
N SER A 193 6.73 19.37 -6.06
CA SER A 193 6.15 19.56 -4.73
C SER A 193 6.64 18.49 -3.78
N SER A 194 6.79 18.85 -2.49
CA SER A 194 7.22 17.90 -1.46
C SER A 194 6.01 17.34 -0.71
N GLN A 195 6.05 16.04 -0.44
CA GLN A 195 5.05 15.34 0.36
C GLN A 195 5.75 14.56 1.47
N SER A 196 5.48 14.93 2.72
CA SER A 196 6.08 14.25 3.88
C SER A 196 5.29 12.97 4.18
N PHE A 197 5.97 11.84 4.09
CA PHE A 197 5.41 10.50 4.39
C PHE A 197 5.97 9.97 5.70
N GLN A 198 5.13 9.24 6.40
CA GLN A 198 5.46 8.43 7.56
C GLN A 198 5.26 6.97 7.18
N PHE A 199 6.35 6.19 7.17
CA PHE A 199 6.33 4.74 6.94
C PHE A 199 6.41 4.06 8.31
N SER A 200 5.46 3.21 8.65
CA SER A 200 5.44 2.45 9.88
C SER A 200 5.57 0.97 9.57
N LEU A 201 6.60 0.32 10.12
CA LEU A 201 6.75 -1.13 10.08
C LEU A 201 6.13 -1.69 11.36
N LEU A 202 5.15 -2.53 11.19
CA LEU A 202 4.28 -3.02 12.25
C LEU A 202 4.37 -4.56 12.34
N ARG A 203 4.12 -5.10 13.52
CA ARG A 203 4.05 -6.55 13.74
C ARG A 203 2.68 -6.92 14.33
N VAL A 204 2.12 -8.01 13.83
CA VAL A 204 0.86 -8.55 14.35
C VAL A 204 1.16 -9.45 15.55
N GLY A 205 0.52 -9.15 16.68
CA GLY A 205 0.60 -9.94 17.92
C GLY A 205 -0.44 -11.06 17.98
N GLN A 206 -0.54 -11.70 19.15
CA GLN A 206 -1.51 -12.77 19.41
C GLN A 206 -2.94 -12.23 19.42
#